data_6bd52a4aadb6fe64c819d6c30a68272b
#
_entry.id   6bd52a4aadb6fe64c819d6c30a68272b
#
_cell.length_a   1.000
_cell.length_b   1.000
_cell.length_c   1.000
_cell.angle_alpha   90.00
_cell.angle_beta   90.00
_cell.angle_gamma   90.00
#
_symmetry.space_group_name_H-M   'P 1'
#
loop_
_entity.id
_entity.type
_entity.pdbx_description
1 polymer ?
#
loop_
_entity_poly.entity_id
_entity_poly.type
_entity_poly.pdbx_seq_one_letter_code
_entity_poly.pdbx_strand_id
1 'polypeptide(L)'
;MPKFVLTVWKKELLNPEWTSNIEGFDVVSVKVADGVKEYHKEDAAEVIEAASSAGKEVHGWGFHYSTSEDYARKEGEVAAGLCESLSLSGYHWNAEKEWAASDEPDDNAIAFAQSFRLRAPGVKLFANCFNAPVNEVMIGHFDYYEPMIYGTRISTIAGKFQKRFSTPSVDESKQCAMVGTGRINTKNTKQAWGYLNSTGDSFDESGLDRLVRSFKPEYLNFFRAGVIDGEDIMMVPNDINPVLSDQINVIKDSIK
;
A
#
# COMPACT_ATOMS: atom_id res chain seq x y z
N MET A 1 1.01 18.16 -2.66
CA MET A 1 2.15 17.24 -2.49
C MET A 1 1.60 15.93 -1.96
N PRO A 2 2.02 14.76 -2.48
CA PRO A 2 1.51 13.49 -2.01
C PRO A 2 1.84 13.25 -0.54
N LYS A 3 0.97 12.51 0.14
CA LYS A 3 1.31 11.87 1.41
C LYS A 3 2.11 10.60 1.11
N PHE A 4 3.23 10.45 1.78
CA PHE A 4 4.09 9.29 1.66
C PHE A 4 3.72 8.24 2.70
N VAL A 5 3.40 7.04 2.23
CA VAL A 5 2.91 5.93 3.06
C VAL A 5 3.96 4.83 3.12
N LEU A 6 4.29 4.36 4.31
CA LEU A 6 5.10 3.16 4.50
C LEU A 6 4.20 1.98 4.90
N THR A 7 4.17 0.93 4.09
CA THR A 7 3.40 -0.26 4.41
C THR A 7 4.22 -1.27 5.22
N VAL A 8 3.68 -1.69 6.33
CA VAL A 8 4.22 -2.72 7.23
C VAL A 8 3.39 -3.99 7.11
N TRP A 9 4.05 -5.13 6.89
CA TRP A 9 3.36 -6.42 6.86
C TRP A 9 3.37 -7.12 8.21
N LYS A 10 4.55 -7.22 8.83
CA LYS A 10 4.74 -7.94 10.09
C LYS A 10 5.73 -7.21 10.98
N LYS A 11 5.47 -7.22 12.28
CA LYS A 11 6.32 -6.61 13.29
C LYS A 11 7.74 -7.20 13.31
N GLU A 12 7.86 -8.52 13.23
CA GLU A 12 9.14 -9.22 13.27
C GLU A 12 10.09 -8.87 12.10
N LEU A 13 9.56 -8.20 11.06
CA LEU A 13 10.35 -7.72 9.94
C LEU A 13 10.95 -6.33 10.18
N LEU A 14 10.53 -5.66 11.25
CA LEU A 14 11.01 -4.34 11.62
C LEU A 14 12.23 -4.45 12.52
N ASN A 15 13.21 -3.59 12.31
CA ASN A 15 14.30 -3.47 13.27
C ASN A 15 13.84 -2.70 14.53
N PRO A 16 14.52 -2.80 15.66
CA PRO A 16 14.13 -2.09 16.90
C PRO A 16 14.05 -0.57 16.75
N GLU A 17 14.80 0.00 15.81
CA GLU A 17 14.91 1.45 15.60
C GLU A 17 14.08 1.95 14.41
N TRP A 18 13.15 1.14 13.90
CA TRP A 18 12.40 1.46 12.68
C TRP A 18 11.66 2.81 12.74
N THR A 19 11.21 3.22 13.92
CA THR A 19 10.49 4.50 14.10
C THR A 19 11.39 5.72 13.91
N SER A 20 12.70 5.61 14.17
CA SER A 20 13.65 6.69 13.88
C SER A 20 13.94 6.85 12.38
N ASN A 21 13.58 5.85 11.58
CA ASN A 21 13.88 5.77 10.16
C ASN A 21 12.67 6.10 9.27
N ILE A 22 11.59 6.65 9.84
CA ILE A 22 10.35 6.97 9.11
C ILE A 22 10.02 8.46 9.11
N GLU A 23 10.96 9.35 9.42
CA GLU A 23 10.71 10.78 9.54
C GLU A 23 10.06 11.35 8.27
N GLY A 24 10.55 10.98 7.08
CA GLY A 24 10.02 11.41 5.79
C GLY A 24 8.59 10.95 5.47
N PHE A 25 8.12 9.88 6.11
CA PHE A 25 6.77 9.36 5.85
C PHE A 25 5.71 10.14 6.63
N ASP A 26 4.53 10.28 6.04
CA ASP A 26 3.37 10.93 6.64
C ASP A 26 2.44 9.90 7.30
N VAL A 27 2.40 8.69 6.73
CA VAL A 27 1.47 7.61 7.09
C VAL A 27 2.22 6.30 7.25
N VAL A 28 1.81 5.49 8.23
CA VAL A 28 2.20 4.08 8.35
C VAL A 28 0.97 3.21 8.16
N SER A 29 1.00 2.29 7.20
CA SER A 29 -0.09 1.35 6.91
C SER A 29 0.28 -0.06 7.38
N VAL A 30 -0.48 -0.62 8.32
CA VAL A 30 -0.18 -1.87 9.02
C VAL A 30 -1.14 -2.98 8.59
N LYS A 31 -0.65 -4.20 8.35
CA LYS A 31 -1.53 -5.35 8.09
C LYS A 31 -2.32 -5.69 9.33
N VAL A 32 -3.65 -5.63 9.24
CA VAL A 32 -4.56 -5.90 10.35
C VAL A 32 -5.59 -6.99 10.03
N ALA A 33 -5.75 -7.35 8.74
CA ALA A 33 -6.73 -8.37 8.33
C ALA A 33 -6.17 -9.34 7.28
N ASP A 34 -6.74 -10.56 7.27
CA ASP A 34 -6.57 -11.57 6.23
C ASP A 34 -7.92 -12.24 5.99
N GLY A 35 -8.63 -11.82 4.95
CA GLY A 35 -10.03 -12.15 4.74
C GLY A 35 -10.90 -11.64 5.90
N VAL A 36 -11.68 -12.52 6.48
CA VAL A 36 -12.56 -12.25 7.64
C VAL A 36 -11.85 -12.44 9.00
N LYS A 37 -10.54 -12.58 9.01
CA LYS A 37 -9.76 -12.80 10.23
C LYS A 37 -8.92 -11.60 10.58
N GLU A 38 -8.82 -11.28 11.87
CA GLU A 38 -7.81 -10.37 12.39
C GLU A 38 -6.42 -10.98 12.16
N TYR A 39 -5.47 -10.15 11.74
CA TYR A 39 -4.11 -10.58 11.44
C TYR A 39 -3.15 -10.09 12.52
N HIS A 40 -2.55 -11.03 13.27
CA HIS A 40 -1.52 -10.75 14.29
C HIS A 40 -1.86 -9.51 15.16
N LYS A 41 -3.06 -9.50 15.76
CA LYS A 41 -3.66 -8.34 16.42
C LYS A 41 -2.75 -7.63 17.41
N GLU A 42 -2.06 -8.39 18.27
CA GLU A 42 -1.18 -7.82 19.30
C GLU A 42 0.02 -7.11 18.66
N ASP A 43 0.69 -7.77 17.70
CA ASP A 43 1.81 -7.20 16.97
C ASP A 43 1.41 -5.97 16.15
N ALA A 44 0.24 -6.03 15.52
CA ALA A 44 -0.31 -4.90 14.77
C ALA A 44 -0.58 -3.70 15.71
N ALA A 45 -1.16 -3.93 16.88
CA ALA A 45 -1.42 -2.89 17.86
C ALA A 45 -0.13 -2.21 18.34
N GLU A 46 0.93 -2.97 18.61
CA GLU A 46 2.22 -2.42 19.01
C GLU A 46 2.85 -1.55 17.90
N VAL A 47 2.76 -1.97 16.63
CA VAL A 47 3.27 -1.18 15.49
C VAL A 47 2.45 0.10 15.33
N ILE A 48 1.14 0.03 15.49
CA ILE A 48 0.22 1.17 15.42
C ILE A 48 0.54 2.18 16.54
N GLU A 49 0.71 1.71 17.76
CA GLU A 49 1.07 2.55 18.90
C GLU A 49 2.41 3.26 18.68
N ALA A 50 3.43 2.52 18.22
CA ALA A 50 4.75 3.08 17.94
C ALA A 50 4.71 4.12 16.81
N ALA A 51 3.98 3.87 15.72
CA ALA A 51 3.79 4.82 14.62
C ALA A 51 3.06 6.08 15.08
N SER A 52 1.97 5.92 15.85
CA SER A 52 1.22 7.03 16.41
C SER A 52 2.06 7.88 17.37
N SER A 53 2.86 7.24 18.21
CA SER A 53 3.80 7.90 19.13
C SER A 53 4.89 8.68 18.39
N ALA A 54 5.27 8.23 17.19
CA ALA A 54 6.14 8.95 16.27
C ALA A 54 5.42 10.07 15.47
N GLY A 55 4.16 10.36 15.79
CA GLY A 55 3.37 11.42 15.16
C GLY A 55 2.90 11.10 13.74
N LYS A 56 2.83 9.82 13.36
CA LYS A 56 2.36 9.42 12.03
C LYS A 56 0.86 9.18 12.01
N GLU A 57 0.22 9.53 10.90
CA GLU A 57 -1.13 9.04 10.60
C GLU A 57 -1.07 7.51 10.43
N VAL A 58 -2.07 6.78 10.93
CA VAL A 58 -2.04 5.32 10.85
C VAL A 58 -3.23 4.80 10.07
N HIS A 59 -2.91 3.98 9.08
CA HIS A 59 -3.86 3.22 8.28
C HIS A 59 -3.75 1.72 8.57
N GLY A 60 -4.81 0.99 8.28
CA GLY A 60 -4.78 -0.47 8.20
C GLY A 60 -4.77 -0.95 6.77
N TRP A 61 -4.35 -2.19 6.57
CA TRP A 61 -4.58 -2.90 5.32
C TRP A 61 -4.91 -4.37 5.58
N GLY A 62 -5.62 -4.98 4.66
CA GLY A 62 -5.94 -6.39 4.72
C GLY A 62 -5.86 -7.04 3.35
N PHE A 63 -5.39 -8.28 3.31
CA PHE A 63 -5.53 -9.12 2.14
C PHE A 63 -6.96 -9.65 2.10
N HIS A 64 -7.67 -9.39 1.00
CA HIS A 64 -9.08 -9.72 0.84
C HIS A 64 -9.28 -10.66 -0.35
N TYR A 65 -10.09 -11.66 -0.14
CA TYR A 65 -10.42 -12.64 -1.16
C TYR A 65 -11.61 -12.21 -1.99
N SER A 66 -12.65 -11.66 -1.34
CA SER A 66 -13.87 -11.10 -1.94
C SER A 66 -14.43 -11.96 -3.08
N THR A 67 -14.50 -13.28 -2.84
CA THR A 67 -14.86 -14.29 -3.85
C THR A 67 -16.36 -14.41 -4.10
N SER A 68 -17.18 -13.78 -3.26
CA SER A 68 -18.62 -13.64 -3.42
C SER A 68 -19.09 -12.38 -2.69
N GLU A 69 -20.27 -11.88 -3.03
CA GLU A 69 -20.87 -10.69 -2.41
C GLU A 69 -21.02 -10.86 -0.89
N ASP A 70 -21.56 -12.00 -0.43
CA ASP A 70 -21.73 -12.29 1.00
C ASP A 70 -20.38 -12.35 1.76
N TYR A 71 -19.35 -12.92 1.14
CA TYR A 71 -18.03 -12.99 1.73
C TYR A 71 -17.38 -11.62 1.80
N ALA A 72 -17.48 -10.84 0.73
CA ALA A 72 -16.97 -9.48 0.66
C ALA A 72 -17.64 -8.55 1.69
N ARG A 73 -18.95 -8.67 1.91
CA ARG A 73 -19.67 -7.95 2.98
C ARG A 73 -19.08 -8.25 4.36
N LYS A 74 -18.84 -9.52 4.68
CA LYS A 74 -18.24 -9.94 5.95
C LYS A 74 -16.81 -9.39 6.10
N GLU A 75 -16.02 -9.42 5.04
CA GLU A 75 -14.69 -8.81 5.04
C GLU A 75 -14.76 -7.30 5.32
N GLY A 76 -15.72 -6.59 4.72
CA GLY A 76 -15.95 -5.17 4.95
C GLY A 76 -16.35 -4.85 6.40
N GLU A 77 -17.24 -5.66 7.00
CA GLU A 77 -17.63 -5.54 8.41
C GLU A 77 -16.44 -5.73 9.36
N VAL A 78 -15.61 -6.74 9.10
CA VAL A 78 -14.41 -7.03 9.91
C VAL A 78 -13.40 -5.89 9.78
N ALA A 79 -13.12 -5.46 8.55
CA ALA A 79 -12.19 -4.36 8.28
C ALA A 79 -12.62 -3.06 8.98
N ALA A 80 -13.90 -2.72 8.90
CA ALA A 80 -14.46 -1.54 9.57
C ALA A 80 -14.36 -1.65 11.08
N GLY A 81 -14.65 -2.84 11.66
CA GLY A 81 -14.50 -3.10 13.09
C GLY A 81 -13.07 -2.97 13.59
N LEU A 82 -12.10 -3.39 12.78
CA LEU A 82 -10.68 -3.19 13.07
C LEU A 82 -10.28 -1.72 13.02
N CYS A 83 -10.78 -0.97 12.04
CA CYS A 83 -10.53 0.48 11.99
C CYS A 83 -11.05 1.18 13.24
N GLU A 84 -12.24 0.83 13.71
CA GLU A 84 -12.82 1.38 14.93
C GLU A 84 -12.00 1.00 16.18
N SER A 85 -11.70 -0.30 16.36
CA SER A 85 -11.00 -0.81 17.55
C SER A 85 -9.55 -0.35 17.65
N LEU A 86 -8.89 -0.10 16.54
CA LEU A 86 -7.49 0.33 16.43
C LEU A 86 -7.33 1.82 16.11
N SER A 87 -8.44 2.58 16.05
CA SER A 87 -8.45 4.03 15.76
C SER A 87 -7.73 4.40 14.46
N LEU A 88 -7.94 3.61 13.39
CA LEU A 88 -7.31 3.84 12.10
C LEU A 88 -8.02 4.93 11.30
N SER A 89 -7.28 5.80 10.64
CA SER A 89 -7.81 6.90 9.82
C SER A 89 -7.99 6.54 8.34
N GLY A 90 -7.44 5.41 7.90
CA GLY A 90 -7.56 4.89 6.55
C GLY A 90 -7.46 3.37 6.50
N TYR A 91 -7.97 2.79 5.43
CA TYR A 91 -7.92 1.34 5.19
C TYR A 91 -7.68 1.03 3.72
N HIS A 92 -6.69 0.16 3.46
CA HIS A 92 -6.34 -0.31 2.13
C HIS A 92 -6.89 -1.72 1.90
N TRP A 93 -7.90 -1.82 1.05
CA TRP A 93 -8.47 -3.08 0.59
C TRP A 93 -7.54 -3.68 -0.47
N ASN A 94 -6.68 -4.60 -0.04
CA ASN A 94 -5.78 -5.32 -0.94
C ASN A 94 -6.48 -6.56 -1.48
N ALA A 95 -6.91 -6.52 -2.74
CA ALA A 95 -7.53 -7.62 -3.44
C ALA A 95 -6.77 -7.96 -4.73
N GLU A 96 -6.50 -9.22 -4.92
CA GLU A 96 -5.65 -9.71 -5.99
C GLU A 96 -6.36 -10.74 -6.87
N LYS A 97 -5.66 -11.81 -7.23
CA LYS A 97 -6.11 -12.82 -8.20
C LYS A 97 -7.38 -13.57 -7.78
N GLU A 98 -7.58 -13.78 -6.48
CA GLU A 98 -8.74 -14.49 -5.95
C GLU A 98 -10.03 -13.71 -6.21
N TRP A 99 -10.00 -12.42 -5.88
CA TRP A 99 -11.07 -11.49 -6.21
C TRP A 99 -11.28 -11.38 -7.73
N ALA A 100 -10.20 -11.14 -8.48
CA ALA A 100 -10.25 -10.95 -9.93
C ALA A 100 -10.74 -12.18 -10.70
N ALA A 101 -10.63 -13.37 -10.12
CA ALA A 101 -11.11 -14.63 -10.69
C ALA A 101 -12.53 -15.00 -10.25
N SER A 102 -13.19 -14.20 -9.40
CA SER A 102 -14.59 -14.42 -9.03
C SER A 102 -15.53 -14.10 -10.20
N ASP A 103 -16.75 -14.60 -10.13
CA ASP A 103 -17.74 -14.41 -11.20
C ASP A 103 -18.14 -12.94 -11.37
N GLU A 104 -18.24 -12.18 -10.25
CA GLU A 104 -18.69 -10.79 -10.23
C GLU A 104 -17.72 -9.92 -9.39
N PRO A 105 -16.49 -9.71 -9.86
CA PRO A 105 -15.45 -9.05 -9.05
C PRO A 105 -15.81 -7.61 -8.67
N ASP A 106 -16.43 -6.85 -9.56
CA ASP A 106 -16.79 -5.47 -9.28
C ASP A 106 -17.91 -5.37 -8.24
N ASP A 107 -18.94 -6.23 -8.32
CA ASP A 107 -20.04 -6.27 -7.36
C ASP A 107 -19.55 -6.71 -5.98
N ASN A 108 -18.61 -7.66 -5.93
CA ASN A 108 -17.97 -8.07 -4.69
C ASN A 108 -17.18 -6.91 -4.04
N ALA A 109 -16.44 -6.13 -4.83
CA ALA A 109 -15.73 -4.97 -4.32
C ALA A 109 -16.69 -3.87 -3.81
N ILE A 110 -17.79 -3.64 -4.52
CA ILE A 110 -18.85 -2.71 -4.12
C ILE A 110 -19.49 -3.18 -2.81
N ALA A 111 -19.79 -4.46 -2.68
CA ALA A 111 -20.36 -5.04 -1.48
C ALA A 111 -19.45 -4.88 -0.26
N PHE A 112 -18.13 -5.08 -0.43
CA PHE A 112 -17.13 -4.78 0.59
C PHE A 112 -17.18 -3.31 1.00
N ALA A 113 -17.09 -2.40 0.04
CA ALA A 113 -17.04 -0.97 0.31
C ALA A 113 -18.32 -0.45 1.00
N GLN A 114 -19.49 -0.91 0.57
CA GLN A 114 -20.76 -0.55 1.18
C GLN A 114 -20.84 -1.02 2.63
N SER A 115 -20.47 -2.28 2.90
CA SER A 115 -20.47 -2.85 4.24
C SER A 115 -19.49 -2.14 5.17
N PHE A 116 -18.29 -1.85 4.67
CA PHE A 116 -17.30 -1.05 5.38
C PHE A 116 -17.82 0.33 5.77
N ARG A 117 -18.48 1.04 4.83
CA ARG A 117 -19.00 2.40 5.04
C ARG A 117 -20.14 2.49 6.04
N LEU A 118 -20.94 1.45 6.16
CA LEU A 118 -22.03 1.42 7.15
C LEU A 118 -21.49 1.56 8.59
N ARG A 119 -20.30 1.05 8.85
CA ARG A 119 -19.70 1.04 10.19
C ARG A 119 -18.59 2.09 10.37
N ALA A 120 -17.80 2.33 9.33
CA ALA A 120 -16.65 3.23 9.35
C ALA A 120 -16.76 4.36 8.31
N PRO A 121 -17.81 5.21 8.33
CA PRO A 121 -18.08 6.19 7.26
C PRO A 121 -17.01 7.29 7.17
N GLY A 122 -16.28 7.56 8.25
CA GLY A 122 -15.24 8.60 8.30
C GLY A 122 -13.83 8.10 7.99
N VAL A 123 -13.64 6.80 7.80
CA VAL A 123 -12.34 6.21 7.50
C VAL A 123 -12.09 6.24 5.99
N LYS A 124 -10.93 6.73 5.56
CA LYS A 124 -10.55 6.73 4.14
C LYS A 124 -10.41 5.30 3.63
N LEU A 125 -11.03 4.99 2.49
CA LEU A 125 -11.01 3.65 1.90
C LEU A 125 -10.28 3.67 0.56
N PHE A 126 -9.24 2.84 0.45
CA PHE A 126 -8.38 2.71 -0.72
C PHE A 126 -8.64 1.38 -1.43
N ALA A 127 -8.92 1.43 -2.73
CA ALA A 127 -8.94 0.23 -3.57
C ALA A 127 -7.50 -0.10 -4.01
N ASN A 128 -6.83 -0.98 -3.28
CA ASN A 128 -5.49 -1.44 -3.57
C ASN A 128 -5.55 -2.76 -4.34
N CYS A 129 -5.40 -2.72 -5.67
CA CYS A 129 -5.61 -3.87 -6.54
C CYS A 129 -4.38 -4.20 -7.37
N PHE A 130 -4.05 -5.49 -7.45
CA PHE A 130 -2.95 -5.99 -8.28
C PHE A 130 -3.46 -6.55 -9.61
N ASN A 131 -2.99 -5.96 -10.73
CA ASN A 131 -3.23 -6.43 -12.11
C ASN A 131 -4.67 -6.80 -12.50
N ALA A 132 -5.65 -6.44 -11.69
CA ALA A 132 -7.04 -6.72 -11.98
C ALA A 132 -7.68 -5.61 -12.83
N PRO A 133 -8.59 -5.94 -13.71
CA PRO A 133 -9.45 -4.94 -14.32
C PRO A 133 -10.34 -4.33 -13.22
N VAL A 134 -10.44 -3.03 -13.22
CA VAL A 134 -11.35 -2.28 -12.36
C VAL A 134 -12.19 -1.37 -13.24
N ASN A 135 -13.42 -1.08 -12.84
CA ASN A 135 -14.27 -0.15 -13.57
C ASN A 135 -14.59 1.11 -12.77
N GLU A 136 -15.12 2.12 -13.43
CA GLU A 136 -15.44 3.42 -12.82
C GLU A 136 -16.51 3.31 -11.73
N VAL A 137 -17.48 2.40 -11.89
CA VAL A 137 -18.56 2.20 -10.92
C VAL A 137 -17.98 1.66 -9.62
N MET A 138 -17.15 0.62 -9.71
CA MET A 138 -16.45 0.07 -8.55
C MET A 138 -15.63 1.14 -7.83
N ILE A 139 -14.78 1.87 -8.57
CA ILE A 139 -13.92 2.93 -8.00
C ILE A 139 -14.74 4.03 -7.33
N GLY A 140 -15.95 4.29 -7.81
CA GLY A 140 -16.87 5.26 -7.23
C GLY A 140 -17.22 5.01 -5.76
N HIS A 141 -17.13 3.76 -5.29
CA HIS A 141 -17.39 3.37 -3.90
C HIS A 141 -16.18 3.51 -2.97
N PHE A 142 -14.99 3.79 -3.52
CA PHE A 142 -13.77 4.05 -2.77
C PHE A 142 -13.40 5.53 -2.81
N ASP A 143 -12.70 6.00 -1.78
CA ASP A 143 -12.17 7.39 -1.78
C ASP A 143 -10.99 7.50 -2.73
N TYR A 144 -10.16 6.45 -2.79
CA TYR A 144 -8.93 6.41 -3.56
C TYR A 144 -8.77 5.10 -4.33
N TYR A 145 -8.17 5.20 -5.50
CA TYR A 145 -7.69 4.04 -6.27
C TYR A 145 -6.17 3.98 -6.19
N GLU A 146 -5.67 2.89 -5.62
CA GLU A 146 -4.24 2.66 -5.33
C GLU A 146 -3.75 1.38 -6.01
N PRO A 147 -3.54 1.37 -7.33
CA PRO A 147 -3.02 0.19 -8.00
C PRO A 147 -1.58 -0.13 -7.55
N MET A 148 -1.29 -1.42 -7.42
CA MET A 148 0.07 -1.89 -7.21
C MET A 148 0.87 -1.78 -8.51
N ILE A 149 1.85 -0.89 -8.51
CA ILE A 149 2.67 -0.58 -9.69
C ILE A 149 4.10 -1.00 -9.43
N TYR A 150 4.35 -2.29 -9.55
CA TYR A 150 5.69 -2.83 -9.37
C TYR A 150 6.51 -2.78 -10.66
N GLY A 151 7.77 -2.40 -10.54
CA GLY A 151 8.68 -2.32 -11.66
C GLY A 151 10.10 -2.02 -11.20
N THR A 152 11.06 -2.29 -12.08
CA THR A 152 12.50 -2.14 -11.81
C THR A 152 13.09 -0.83 -12.33
N ARG A 153 12.31 -0.08 -13.10
CA ARG A 153 12.76 1.17 -13.73
C ARG A 153 11.63 2.19 -13.66
N ILE A 154 11.96 3.45 -13.43
CA ILE A 154 11.00 4.55 -13.43
C ILE A 154 10.17 4.63 -14.70
N SER A 155 10.79 4.50 -15.86
CA SER A 155 10.06 4.52 -17.13
C SER A 155 8.99 3.42 -17.21
N THR A 156 9.26 2.25 -16.65
CA THR A 156 8.30 1.15 -16.58
C THR A 156 7.18 1.47 -15.58
N ILE A 157 7.52 2.03 -14.41
CA ILE A 157 6.56 2.44 -13.39
C ILE A 157 5.67 3.56 -13.95
N ALA A 158 6.26 4.56 -14.58
CA ALA A 158 5.56 5.68 -15.20
C ALA A 158 4.55 5.22 -16.26
N GLY A 159 4.97 4.34 -17.16
CA GLY A 159 4.08 3.79 -18.19
C GLY A 159 2.94 2.95 -17.62
N LYS A 160 3.20 2.18 -16.58
CA LYS A 160 2.16 1.41 -15.87
C LYS A 160 1.18 2.35 -15.16
N PHE A 161 1.70 3.38 -14.51
CA PHE A 161 0.91 4.40 -13.81
C PHE A 161 -0.08 5.05 -14.79
N GLN A 162 0.43 5.61 -15.88
CA GLN A 162 -0.40 6.23 -16.90
C GLN A 162 -1.48 5.28 -17.44
N LYS A 163 -1.11 4.04 -17.72
CA LYS A 163 -2.07 3.02 -18.20
C LYS A 163 -3.15 2.72 -17.17
N ARG A 164 -2.82 2.66 -15.88
CA ARG A 164 -3.77 2.33 -14.81
C ARG A 164 -4.79 3.42 -14.55
N PHE A 165 -4.45 4.68 -14.77
CA PHE A 165 -5.36 5.80 -14.53
C PHE A 165 -6.08 6.29 -15.78
N SER A 166 -5.68 5.85 -16.98
CA SER A 166 -6.37 6.19 -18.23
C SER A 166 -7.48 5.21 -18.62
N THR A 167 -7.48 4.01 -18.03
CA THR A 167 -8.48 2.99 -18.33
C THR A 167 -8.71 2.12 -17.08
N PRO A 168 -9.72 2.35 -16.29
CA PRO A 168 -10.75 3.40 -16.38
C PRO A 168 -10.20 4.82 -16.15
N SER A 169 -10.96 5.84 -16.54
CA SER A 169 -10.63 7.23 -16.22
C SER A 169 -10.84 7.46 -14.72
N VAL A 170 -9.78 7.73 -14.00
CA VAL A 170 -9.81 7.99 -12.56
C VAL A 170 -9.53 9.48 -12.32
N ASP A 171 -10.41 10.14 -11.57
CA ASP A 171 -10.20 11.52 -11.15
C ASP A 171 -8.83 11.69 -10.49
N GLU A 172 -8.09 12.74 -10.84
CA GLU A 172 -6.75 13.00 -10.31
C GLU A 172 -6.72 13.06 -8.78
N SER A 173 -7.79 13.58 -8.16
CA SER A 173 -7.93 13.65 -6.70
C SER A 173 -8.10 12.29 -6.01
N LYS A 174 -8.35 11.23 -6.77
CA LYS A 174 -8.47 9.85 -6.28
C LYS A 174 -7.28 8.98 -6.64
N GLN A 175 -6.31 9.50 -7.37
CA GLN A 175 -5.17 8.71 -7.83
C GLN A 175 -4.13 8.54 -6.74
N CYS A 176 -3.85 7.30 -6.39
CA CYS A 176 -2.78 6.88 -5.50
C CYS A 176 -1.94 5.80 -6.20
N ALA A 177 -0.80 5.46 -5.65
CA ALA A 177 -0.02 4.35 -6.17
C ALA A 177 0.72 3.62 -5.05
N MET A 178 0.79 2.30 -5.16
CA MET A 178 1.69 1.50 -4.36
C MET A 178 2.87 1.05 -5.24
N VAL A 179 4.08 1.37 -4.80
CA VAL A 179 5.33 0.95 -5.43
C VAL A 179 6.09 -0.01 -4.52
N GLY A 180 6.78 -0.96 -5.10
CA GLY A 180 7.59 -1.89 -4.30
C GLY A 180 8.93 -1.28 -3.91
N THR A 181 9.41 -1.59 -2.72
CA THR A 181 10.74 -1.19 -2.21
C THR A 181 11.67 -2.37 -2.02
N GLY A 182 11.18 -3.59 -2.23
CA GLY A 182 11.92 -4.80 -2.03
C GLY A 182 12.63 -5.30 -3.29
N ARG A 183 13.71 -6.04 -3.10
CA ARG A 183 14.37 -6.82 -4.12
C ARG A 183 14.15 -8.30 -3.81
N ILE A 184 13.48 -9.00 -4.72
CA ILE A 184 13.44 -10.47 -4.67
C ILE A 184 14.62 -10.98 -5.50
N ASN A 185 15.58 -11.60 -4.84
CA ASN A 185 16.65 -12.32 -5.50
C ASN A 185 16.35 -13.81 -5.40
N THR A 186 15.60 -14.34 -6.34
CA THR A 186 15.50 -15.80 -6.46
C THR A 186 16.67 -16.30 -7.30
N LYS A 187 17.25 -17.42 -6.93
CA LYS A 187 18.37 -18.05 -7.67
C LYS A 187 18.08 -18.23 -9.17
N ASN A 188 16.81 -18.24 -9.56
CA ASN A 188 16.36 -18.53 -10.92
C ASN A 188 15.57 -17.42 -11.61
N THR A 189 15.12 -16.40 -10.91
CA THR A 189 14.40 -15.27 -11.50
C THR A 189 14.85 -13.99 -10.83
N LYS A 190 15.52 -13.12 -11.57
CA LYS A 190 15.81 -11.74 -11.14
C LYS A 190 14.53 -10.90 -11.16
N GLN A 191 13.53 -11.30 -10.39
CA GLN A 191 12.35 -10.48 -10.18
C GLN A 191 12.66 -9.44 -9.13
N ALA A 192 12.99 -8.25 -9.56
CA ALA A 192 13.03 -7.13 -8.66
C ALA A 192 11.59 -6.64 -8.44
N TRP A 193 11.10 -6.75 -7.22
CA TRP A 193 9.89 -6.10 -6.77
C TRP A 193 10.28 -4.70 -6.35
N GLY A 194 10.16 -3.74 -7.23
CA GLY A 194 10.33 -2.39 -6.82
C GLY A 194 11.44 -1.62 -7.50
N TYR A 195 11.67 -0.50 -6.93
CA TYR A 195 12.38 0.65 -7.44
C TYR A 195 13.91 0.56 -7.35
N LEU A 196 14.44 -0.47 -6.72
CA LEU A 196 15.87 -0.70 -6.69
C LEU A 196 16.34 -1.17 -8.06
N ASN A 197 17.35 -0.54 -8.57
CA ASN A 197 17.99 -1.02 -9.78
C ASN A 197 18.57 -2.44 -9.55
N SER A 198 18.88 -3.12 -10.64
CA SER A 198 19.38 -4.50 -10.61
C SER A 198 20.73 -4.66 -9.91
N THR A 199 21.41 -3.56 -9.56
CA THR A 199 22.73 -3.53 -8.90
C THR A 199 22.63 -3.36 -7.39
N GLY A 200 21.44 -3.07 -6.86
CA GLY A 200 21.24 -2.83 -5.43
C GLY A 200 21.59 -1.42 -5.01
N ASP A 201 21.86 -0.54 -5.97
CA ASP A 201 22.07 0.87 -5.68
C ASP A 201 20.74 1.49 -5.23
N SER A 202 20.87 2.40 -4.28
CA SER A 202 19.78 3.17 -3.68
C SER A 202 18.79 3.70 -4.71
N PHE A 203 17.58 3.94 -4.26
CA PHE A 203 16.62 4.77 -4.99
C PHE A 203 17.36 5.93 -5.66
N ASP A 204 17.27 5.99 -6.97
CA ASP A 204 17.71 7.16 -7.69
C ASP A 204 16.78 8.32 -7.29
N GLU A 205 17.32 9.24 -6.49
CA GLU A 205 16.63 10.42 -5.99
C GLU A 205 15.93 11.18 -7.11
N SER A 206 16.58 11.28 -8.28
CA SER A 206 16.02 11.88 -9.48
C SER A 206 14.78 11.14 -9.98
N GLY A 207 14.66 9.90 -9.65
CA GLY A 207 13.59 9.04 -10.07
C GLY A 207 12.35 9.16 -9.23
N LEU A 208 12.48 9.20 -7.91
CA LEU A 208 11.36 9.43 -7.00
C LEU A 208 10.79 10.85 -7.23
N ASP A 209 11.65 11.85 -7.34
CA ASP A 209 11.26 13.22 -7.67
C ASP A 209 10.47 13.29 -8.99
N ARG A 210 10.96 12.61 -10.03
CA ARG A 210 10.27 12.52 -11.32
C ARG A 210 8.91 11.86 -11.20
N LEU A 211 8.79 10.77 -10.42
CA LEU A 211 7.52 10.09 -10.18
C LEU A 211 6.52 11.04 -9.53
N VAL A 212 6.92 11.70 -8.45
CA VAL A 212 6.09 12.65 -7.71
C VAL A 212 5.66 13.83 -8.57
N ARG A 213 6.59 14.45 -9.30
CA ARG A 213 6.30 15.65 -10.13
C ARG A 213 5.47 15.32 -11.37
N SER A 214 5.67 14.15 -11.97
CA SER A 214 4.98 13.78 -13.20
C SER A 214 3.56 13.28 -12.97
N PHE A 215 3.30 12.60 -11.84
CA PHE A 215 2.02 11.94 -11.60
C PHE A 215 1.21 12.54 -10.46
N LYS A 216 1.83 13.31 -9.57
CA LYS A 216 1.19 14.03 -8.46
C LYS A 216 0.11 13.20 -7.73
N PRO A 217 0.40 11.94 -7.36
CA PRO A 217 -0.60 11.13 -6.67
C PRO A 217 -0.98 11.78 -5.33
N GLU A 218 -2.20 11.55 -4.84
CA GLU A 218 -2.60 11.99 -3.50
C GLU A 218 -1.84 11.25 -2.42
N TYR A 219 -1.63 9.93 -2.62
CA TYR A 219 -0.81 9.08 -1.75
C TYR A 219 0.17 8.28 -2.60
N LEU A 220 1.41 8.21 -2.14
CA LEU A 220 2.43 7.33 -2.71
C LEU A 220 2.85 6.34 -1.63
N ASN A 221 2.44 5.10 -1.81
CA ASN A 221 2.65 4.01 -0.86
C ASN A 221 3.85 3.16 -1.25
N PHE A 222 4.67 2.84 -0.26
CA PHE A 222 5.86 2.01 -0.41
C PHE A 222 5.64 0.65 0.25
N PHE A 223 5.59 -0.39 -0.56
CA PHE A 223 5.48 -1.76 -0.09
C PHE A 223 6.85 -2.44 -0.22
N ARG A 224 7.54 -2.75 0.86
CA ARG A 224 7.16 -2.70 2.25
C ARG A 224 8.34 -2.38 3.16
N ALA A 225 8.05 -2.05 4.42
CA ALA A 225 9.03 -1.97 5.49
C ALA A 225 9.51 -3.37 5.91
N GLY A 226 10.80 -3.49 6.24
CA GLY A 226 11.37 -4.68 6.84
C GLY A 226 11.97 -5.69 5.87
N VAL A 227 12.54 -6.75 6.44
CA VAL A 227 13.26 -7.83 5.75
C VAL A 227 12.50 -9.13 5.89
N ILE A 228 12.43 -9.94 4.84
CA ILE A 228 12.11 -11.36 4.97
C ILE A 228 13.38 -12.15 4.75
N ASP A 229 13.82 -12.87 5.77
CA ASP A 229 14.76 -13.97 5.63
C ASP A 229 13.98 -15.22 5.22
N GLY A 230 14.20 -15.65 3.99
CA GLY A 230 13.74 -16.92 3.48
C GLY A 230 14.79 -17.44 2.53
N GLU A 231 14.96 -18.74 2.43
CA GLU A 231 16.03 -19.39 1.66
C GLU A 231 16.09 -18.95 0.19
N ASP A 232 15.04 -18.31 -0.35
CA ASP A 232 14.92 -17.90 -1.74
C ASP A 232 14.54 -16.43 -1.98
N ILE A 233 14.32 -15.63 -0.93
CA ILE A 233 13.88 -14.24 -1.05
C ILE A 233 14.79 -13.35 -0.20
N MET A 234 15.79 -12.78 -0.82
CA MET A 234 16.54 -11.67 -0.22
C MET A 234 15.79 -10.37 -0.50
N MET A 235 15.11 -9.86 0.50
CA MET A 235 14.69 -8.47 0.50
C MET A 235 15.84 -7.60 0.96
N VAL A 236 15.94 -6.42 0.38
CA VAL A 236 17.02 -5.50 0.73
C VAL A 236 16.92 -5.13 2.20
N PRO A 237 18.07 -5.05 2.89
CA PRO A 237 18.16 -4.82 4.32
C PRO A 237 17.38 -3.60 4.83
N ASN A 238 17.17 -3.56 6.13
CA ASN A 238 16.57 -2.47 6.90
C ASN A 238 17.11 -1.06 6.60
N ASP A 239 18.20 -0.94 5.87
CA ASP A 239 18.86 0.31 5.50
C ASP A 239 18.10 1.12 4.43
N ILE A 240 17.11 0.55 3.75
CA ILE A 240 16.32 1.27 2.74
C ILE A 240 15.41 2.32 3.36
N ASN A 241 14.82 2.03 4.51
CA ASN A 241 13.88 2.95 5.13
C ASN A 241 14.52 4.31 5.49
N PRO A 242 15.74 4.39 6.07
CA PRO A 242 16.42 5.66 6.28
C PRO A 242 16.69 6.40 4.98
N VAL A 243 17.28 5.73 3.99
CA VAL A 243 17.62 6.34 2.69
C VAL A 243 16.36 6.87 2.00
N LEU A 244 15.27 6.09 2.01
CA LEU A 244 14.01 6.50 1.43
C LEU A 244 13.38 7.68 2.18
N SER A 245 13.46 7.69 3.51
CA SER A 245 13.00 8.78 4.36
C SER A 245 13.73 10.08 4.05
N ASP A 246 15.05 10.02 3.93
CA ASP A 246 15.90 11.18 3.57
C ASP A 246 15.54 11.72 2.18
N GLN A 247 15.37 10.86 1.19
CA GLN A 247 14.97 11.26 -0.16
C GLN A 247 13.59 11.92 -0.18
N ILE A 248 12.64 11.40 0.59
CA ILE A 248 11.31 12.01 0.73
C ILE A 248 11.42 13.41 1.33
N ASN A 249 12.25 13.59 2.37
CA ASN A 249 12.47 14.89 2.99
C ASN A 249 13.04 15.91 1.99
N VAL A 250 14.07 15.52 1.21
CA VAL A 250 14.64 16.35 0.16
C VAL A 250 13.58 16.77 -0.87
N ILE A 251 12.72 15.84 -1.30
CA ILE A 251 11.64 16.14 -2.24
C ILE A 251 10.64 17.10 -1.61
N LYS A 252 10.23 16.87 -0.37
CA LYS A 252 9.31 17.77 0.34
C LYS A 252 9.84 19.19 0.44
N ASP A 253 11.13 19.35 0.69
CA ASP A 253 11.76 20.66 0.80
C ASP A 253 11.93 21.37 -0.56
N SER A 254 12.11 20.61 -1.63
CA SER A 254 12.25 21.15 -2.99
C SER A 254 10.93 21.60 -3.65
N ILE A 255 9.78 21.22 -3.07
CA ILE A 255 8.44 21.52 -3.62
C ILE A 255 7.75 22.66 -2.84
N LYS A 256 8.28 23.03 -1.67
CA LYS A 256 7.84 24.21 -0.90
C LYS A 256 8.20 25.50 -1.65
#